data_e17f0897442a92aed0e1292ffdc832ca
#
_entry.id   e17f0897442a92aed0e1292ffdc832ca
#
_cell.length_a   1.000
_cell.length_b   1.000
_cell.length_c   1.000
_cell.angle_alpha   90.00
_cell.angle_beta   90.00
_cell.angle_gamma   90.00
#
_symmetry.space_group_name_H-M   'P 1'
#
loop_
_entity.id
_entity.type
_entity.pdbx_description
1 polymer ?
#
loop_
_entity_poly.entity_id
_entity_poly.type
_entity_poly.pdbx_seq_one_letter_code
_entity_poly.pdbx_strand_id
1 'polypeptide(L)'
;FASPILQRLSEARTPDHRLRALILTPTRELAIQIGESFEAYGKYLSLRHAVIFGGVGQNPQVEALNRGVDILVATPGRLMDLHDQGFVHLEQLEIFVLDEADRMLDMGFIHDVTRILDKIPSRENLGMFSATISREVMDIAWVYQRDAAEITVREDEQNKPDIKQFRMDVPHDGKADAIEKILNETGFDRCMAFCNTKGSTERITKFLQMRGIDAECIHGDIPQRKREQVMEKFRRGELRVFVSTDVAARGIDVDDVDIVFNCDVPDENQDYVHRIGRTGRARRQGVAVTFISDYPAKMRIDDIAQKTRNEIVPVKFDEDGRLTTA
;
A
#
# COMPACT_ATOMS: atom_id res chain seq x y z
N PHE A 1 2.40 -10.19 12.89
CA PHE A 1 2.52 -11.65 12.68
C PHE A 1 3.97 -12.15 12.62
N ALA A 2 4.96 -11.37 12.18
CA ALA A 2 6.33 -11.86 11.98
C ALA A 2 6.96 -12.45 13.26
N SER A 3 6.90 -11.73 14.39
CA SER A 3 7.50 -12.20 15.66
C SER A 3 6.92 -13.54 16.17
N PRO A 4 5.58 -13.75 16.22
CA PRO A 4 5.01 -15.03 16.60
C PRO A 4 5.39 -16.18 15.67
N ILE A 5 5.49 -15.92 14.35
CA ILE A 5 5.93 -16.93 13.38
C ILE A 5 7.37 -17.33 13.67
N LEU A 6 8.28 -16.37 13.82
CA LEU A 6 9.69 -16.63 14.13
C LEU A 6 9.84 -17.42 15.44
N GLN A 7 9.11 -17.03 16.50
CA GLN A 7 9.12 -17.74 17.77
C GLN A 7 8.67 -19.20 17.59
N ARG A 8 7.49 -19.43 16.99
CA ARG A 8 6.93 -20.76 16.82
C ARG A 8 7.82 -21.68 15.98
N LEU A 9 8.38 -21.14 14.88
CA LEU A 9 9.27 -21.93 14.02
C LEU A 9 10.63 -22.22 14.66
N SER A 10 11.13 -21.34 15.54
CA SER A 10 12.40 -21.55 16.24
C SER A 10 12.32 -22.61 17.34
N GLU A 11 11.15 -22.79 17.97
CA GLU A 11 10.91 -23.81 18.99
C GLU A 11 10.93 -25.24 18.40
N ALA A 12 10.40 -25.39 17.20
CA ALA A 12 10.37 -26.66 16.47
C ALA A 12 11.55 -26.75 15.50
N ARG A 13 12.71 -27.20 15.98
CA ARG A 13 13.93 -27.38 15.17
C ARG A 13 13.74 -28.45 14.09
N THR A 14 13.59 -28.06 12.85
CA THR A 14 13.65 -28.94 11.69
C THR A 14 14.92 -28.57 10.89
N PRO A 15 15.86 -29.50 10.70
CA PRO A 15 17.16 -29.22 10.08
C PRO A 15 17.10 -29.09 8.55
N ASP A 16 15.96 -29.32 7.91
CA ASP A 16 15.80 -29.49 6.48
C ASP A 16 15.37 -28.22 5.72
N HIS A 17 15.17 -27.09 6.41
CA HIS A 17 14.74 -25.81 5.83
C HIS A 17 13.61 -25.96 4.78
N ARG A 18 12.61 -26.78 5.11
CA ARG A 18 11.40 -26.92 4.31
C ARG A 18 10.44 -25.76 4.55
N LEU A 19 9.63 -25.43 3.57
CA LEU A 19 8.64 -24.36 3.67
C LEU A 19 7.58 -24.68 4.73
N ARG A 20 7.53 -23.89 5.80
CA ARG A 20 6.62 -24.06 6.95
C ARG A 20 5.68 -22.87 7.14
N ALA A 21 6.08 -21.68 6.74
CA ALA A 21 5.23 -20.50 6.81
C ALA A 21 5.17 -19.78 5.46
N LEU A 22 3.95 -19.42 5.04
CA LEU A 22 3.68 -18.63 3.84
C LEU A 22 2.93 -17.37 4.23
N ILE A 23 3.43 -16.23 3.78
CA ILE A 23 2.76 -14.94 3.88
C ILE A 23 2.40 -14.50 2.46
N LEU A 24 1.11 -14.32 2.20
CA LEU A 24 0.61 -13.84 0.92
C LEU A 24 0.18 -12.39 1.04
N THR A 25 0.63 -11.56 0.12
CA THR A 25 0.40 -10.11 0.13
C THR A 25 0.14 -9.60 -1.28
N PRO A 26 -0.69 -8.55 -1.47
CA PRO A 26 -1.12 -8.13 -2.81
C PRO A 26 -0.02 -7.48 -3.65
N THR A 27 0.98 -6.85 -3.03
CA THR A 27 1.94 -6.02 -3.74
C THR A 27 3.39 -6.44 -3.48
N ARG A 28 4.25 -6.14 -4.45
CA ARG A 28 5.71 -6.42 -4.39
C ARG A 28 6.36 -5.64 -3.26
N GLU A 29 5.98 -4.39 -3.12
CA GLU A 29 6.52 -3.46 -2.13
C GLU A 29 6.24 -3.97 -0.72
N LEU A 30 5.00 -4.39 -0.45
CA LEU A 30 4.66 -4.98 0.85
C LEU A 30 5.37 -6.32 1.08
N ALA A 31 5.52 -7.15 0.04
CA ALA A 31 6.30 -8.38 0.15
C ALA A 31 7.76 -8.11 0.56
N ILE A 32 8.39 -7.10 -0.02
CA ILE A 32 9.76 -6.69 0.32
C ILE A 32 9.82 -6.21 1.78
N GLN A 33 8.91 -5.34 2.21
CA GLN A 33 8.88 -4.81 3.59
C GLN A 33 8.67 -5.92 4.64
N ILE A 34 7.78 -6.87 4.34
CA ILE A 34 7.58 -8.03 5.21
C ILE A 34 8.87 -8.86 5.27
N GLY A 35 9.55 -9.06 4.14
CA GLY A 35 10.85 -9.73 4.07
C GLY A 35 11.92 -9.02 4.90
N GLU A 36 12.04 -7.69 4.80
CA GLU A 36 12.93 -6.87 5.63
C GLU A 36 12.63 -7.01 7.12
N SER A 37 11.34 -7.13 7.49
CA SER A 37 10.93 -7.38 8.87
C SER A 37 11.38 -8.76 9.36
N PHE A 38 11.25 -9.81 8.54
CA PHE A 38 11.77 -11.13 8.88
C PHE A 38 13.30 -11.15 8.98
N GLU A 39 14.01 -10.43 8.11
CA GLU A 39 15.47 -10.26 8.19
C GLU A 39 15.87 -9.61 9.52
N ALA A 40 15.24 -8.47 9.86
CA ALA A 40 15.59 -7.70 11.05
C ALA A 40 15.30 -8.46 12.35
N TYR A 41 14.10 -9.05 12.45
CA TYR A 41 13.66 -9.74 13.68
C TYR A 41 14.26 -11.14 13.80
N GLY A 42 14.52 -11.80 12.68
CA GLY A 42 15.10 -13.15 12.62
C GLY A 42 16.63 -13.20 12.61
N LYS A 43 17.31 -12.05 12.69
CA LYS A 43 18.77 -11.91 12.51
C LYS A 43 19.63 -12.94 13.28
N TYR A 44 19.18 -13.35 14.44
CA TYR A 44 19.92 -14.27 15.30
C TYR A 44 19.35 -15.71 15.32
N LEU A 45 18.37 -15.98 14.44
CA LEU A 45 17.77 -17.29 14.28
C LEU A 45 18.37 -18.02 13.09
N SER A 46 18.35 -19.35 13.12
CA SER A 46 18.78 -20.19 11.99
C SER A 46 17.71 -20.37 10.91
N LEU A 47 16.62 -19.62 10.98
CA LEU A 47 15.52 -19.66 10.01
C LEU A 47 15.88 -18.91 8.74
N ARG A 48 15.50 -19.47 7.59
CA ARG A 48 15.70 -18.87 6.27
C ARG A 48 14.38 -18.36 5.71
N HIS A 49 14.39 -17.18 5.14
CA HIS A 49 13.23 -16.63 4.44
C HIS A 49 13.58 -16.26 3.00
N ALA A 50 12.58 -16.23 2.16
CA ALA A 50 12.68 -15.70 0.81
C ALA A 50 11.46 -14.84 0.47
N VAL A 51 11.64 -13.92 -0.48
CA VAL A 51 10.58 -13.07 -1.02
C VAL A 51 10.47 -13.33 -2.50
N ILE A 52 9.25 -13.64 -2.98
CA ILE A 52 8.98 -13.88 -4.40
C ILE A 52 7.83 -13.00 -4.91
N PHE A 53 8.04 -12.37 -6.06
CA PHE A 53 7.03 -11.51 -6.69
C PHE A 53 7.26 -11.41 -8.21
N GLY A 54 6.22 -11.08 -8.94
CA GLY A 54 6.25 -10.96 -10.39
C GLY A 54 6.92 -9.68 -10.90
N GLY A 55 7.17 -9.61 -12.22
CA GLY A 55 7.72 -8.44 -12.92
C GLY A 55 9.23 -8.27 -12.82
N VAL A 56 9.91 -9.27 -12.28
CA VAL A 56 11.38 -9.42 -12.26
C VAL A 56 11.75 -10.83 -12.69
N GLY A 57 13.01 -11.04 -13.06
CA GLY A 57 13.53 -12.37 -13.41
C GLY A 57 13.33 -13.37 -12.27
N GLN A 58 12.93 -14.61 -12.60
CA GLN A 58 12.66 -15.63 -11.59
C GLN A 58 13.92 -16.34 -11.07
N ASN A 59 15.02 -16.37 -11.83
CA ASN A 59 16.20 -17.18 -11.48
C ASN A 59 16.73 -16.94 -10.05
N PRO A 60 16.93 -15.69 -9.57
CA PRO A 60 17.39 -15.48 -8.21
C PRO A 60 16.39 -16.00 -7.16
N GLN A 61 15.08 -15.93 -7.45
CA GLN A 61 14.03 -16.42 -6.56
C GLN A 61 14.03 -17.96 -6.52
N VAL A 62 14.18 -18.61 -7.67
CA VAL A 62 14.32 -20.07 -7.79
C VAL A 62 15.58 -20.57 -7.07
N GLU A 63 16.70 -19.86 -7.19
CA GLU A 63 17.93 -20.20 -6.47
C GLU A 63 17.75 -20.10 -4.94
N ALA A 64 17.02 -19.10 -4.48
CA ALA A 64 16.70 -18.96 -3.06
C ALA A 64 15.83 -20.11 -2.54
N LEU A 65 14.80 -20.49 -3.31
CA LEU A 65 13.92 -21.62 -2.98
C LEU A 65 14.67 -22.96 -2.96
N ASN A 66 15.53 -23.20 -3.95
CA ASN A 66 16.33 -24.42 -4.03
C ASN A 66 17.35 -24.58 -2.89
N ARG A 67 17.77 -23.49 -2.26
CA ARG A 67 18.61 -23.54 -1.04
C ARG A 67 17.83 -23.95 0.22
N GLY A 68 16.52 -24.05 0.12
CA GLY A 68 15.62 -24.32 1.22
C GLY A 68 15.28 -23.07 2.04
N VAL A 69 14.00 -22.87 2.29
CA VAL A 69 13.47 -21.75 3.06
C VAL A 69 12.41 -22.24 4.05
N ASP A 70 12.40 -21.68 5.24
CA ASP A 70 11.39 -21.96 6.27
C ASP A 70 10.17 -21.05 6.13
N ILE A 71 10.39 -19.83 5.65
CA ILE A 71 9.38 -18.77 5.52
C ILE A 71 9.41 -18.20 4.11
N LEU A 72 8.25 -18.12 3.46
CA LEU A 72 8.09 -17.54 2.13
C LEU A 72 7.12 -16.37 2.19
N VAL A 73 7.54 -15.21 1.71
CA VAL A 73 6.68 -14.06 1.47
C VAL A 73 6.44 -13.94 -0.03
N ALA A 74 5.18 -13.87 -0.47
CA ALA A 74 4.87 -13.98 -1.87
C ALA A 74 3.71 -13.08 -2.32
N THR A 75 3.73 -12.68 -3.60
CA THR A 75 2.54 -12.20 -4.30
C THR A 75 1.84 -13.36 -5.02
N PRO A 76 0.49 -13.35 -5.14
CA PRO A 76 -0.28 -14.51 -5.59
C PRO A 76 0.17 -15.08 -6.94
N GLY A 77 0.28 -14.24 -7.98
CA GLY A 77 0.62 -14.70 -9.33
C GLY A 77 2.00 -15.37 -9.43
N ARG A 78 3.04 -14.81 -8.80
CA ARG A 78 4.38 -15.43 -8.79
C ARG A 78 4.44 -16.70 -7.96
N LEU A 79 3.71 -16.74 -6.86
CA LEU A 79 3.62 -17.97 -6.05
C LEU A 79 3.05 -19.13 -6.88
N MET A 80 1.93 -18.87 -7.55
CA MET A 80 1.30 -19.90 -8.40
C MET A 80 2.18 -20.32 -9.57
N ASP A 81 2.82 -19.36 -10.24
CA ASP A 81 3.74 -19.63 -11.32
C ASP A 81 4.89 -20.56 -10.89
N LEU A 82 5.57 -20.26 -9.78
CA LEU A 82 6.67 -21.10 -9.28
C LEU A 82 6.20 -22.40 -8.64
N HIS A 83 4.98 -22.46 -8.08
CA HIS A 83 4.37 -23.69 -7.63
C HIS A 83 4.05 -24.64 -8.80
N ASP A 84 3.45 -24.12 -9.87
CA ASP A 84 3.12 -24.90 -11.06
C ASP A 84 4.37 -25.40 -11.80
N GLN A 85 5.50 -24.69 -11.68
CA GLN A 85 6.82 -25.14 -12.15
C GLN A 85 7.52 -26.14 -11.20
N GLY A 86 6.96 -26.43 -10.01
CA GLY A 86 7.49 -27.37 -9.04
C GLY A 86 8.60 -26.82 -8.13
N PHE A 87 8.80 -25.49 -8.06
CA PHE A 87 9.80 -24.87 -7.18
C PHE A 87 9.25 -24.55 -5.78
N VAL A 88 7.95 -24.49 -5.61
CA VAL A 88 7.29 -24.24 -4.32
C VAL A 88 6.43 -25.42 -3.93
N HIS A 89 6.63 -25.94 -2.72
CA HIS A 89 5.91 -27.07 -2.15
C HIS A 89 5.09 -26.60 -0.95
N LEU A 90 3.76 -26.75 -1.01
CA LEU A 90 2.82 -26.28 0.01
C LEU A 90 2.33 -27.40 0.95
N GLU A 91 2.73 -28.64 0.70
CA GLU A 91 2.21 -29.84 1.39
C GLU A 91 2.57 -29.91 2.88
N GLN A 92 3.64 -29.20 3.27
CA GLN A 92 4.17 -29.18 4.64
C GLN A 92 3.97 -27.85 5.34
N LEU A 93 3.11 -27.00 4.79
CA LEU A 93 2.86 -25.67 5.33
C LEU A 93 2.11 -25.79 6.68
N GLU A 94 2.63 -25.13 7.70
CA GLU A 94 2.08 -25.11 9.04
C GLU A 94 1.35 -23.80 9.35
N ILE A 95 1.84 -22.68 8.78
CA ILE A 95 1.30 -21.34 9.01
C ILE A 95 1.04 -20.66 7.67
N PHE A 96 -0.15 -20.12 7.51
CA PHE A 96 -0.50 -19.32 6.36
C PHE A 96 -1.08 -17.98 6.80
N VAL A 97 -0.57 -16.89 6.24
CA VAL A 97 -1.04 -15.52 6.50
C VAL A 97 -1.48 -14.88 5.19
N LEU A 98 -2.69 -14.35 5.18
CA LEU A 98 -3.19 -13.42 4.16
C LEU A 98 -3.09 -12.01 4.75
N ASP A 99 -2.22 -11.19 4.20
CA ASP A 99 -2.07 -9.79 4.61
C ASP A 99 -2.68 -8.86 3.57
N GLU A 100 -3.36 -7.82 4.02
CA GLU A 100 -4.20 -6.95 3.18
C GLU A 100 -5.21 -7.77 2.33
N ALA A 101 -5.98 -8.65 2.99
CA ALA A 101 -6.88 -9.59 2.30
C ALA A 101 -7.94 -8.87 1.44
N ASP A 102 -8.59 -7.82 1.96
CA ASP A 102 -9.51 -6.97 1.21
C ASP A 102 -8.89 -6.44 -0.08
N ARG A 103 -7.66 -5.99 0.01
CA ARG A 103 -6.92 -5.43 -1.10
C ARG A 103 -6.54 -6.48 -2.17
N MET A 104 -6.22 -7.71 -1.76
CA MET A 104 -6.02 -8.80 -2.73
C MET A 104 -7.29 -9.08 -3.53
N LEU A 105 -8.45 -9.00 -2.88
CA LEU A 105 -9.74 -9.23 -3.54
C LEU A 105 -10.09 -8.08 -4.49
N ASP A 106 -9.92 -6.83 -4.06
CA ASP A 106 -10.12 -5.64 -4.91
C ASP A 106 -9.24 -5.64 -6.17
N MET A 107 -8.03 -6.20 -6.07
CA MET A 107 -7.12 -6.37 -7.21
C MET A 107 -7.47 -7.58 -8.09
N GLY A 108 -8.52 -8.31 -7.79
CA GLY A 108 -9.00 -9.46 -8.57
C GLY A 108 -8.26 -10.76 -8.31
N PHE A 109 -7.46 -10.87 -7.24
CA PHE A 109 -6.72 -12.09 -6.89
C PHE A 109 -7.54 -13.16 -6.18
N ILE A 110 -8.88 -13.01 -6.11
CA ILE A 110 -9.75 -13.97 -5.41
C ILE A 110 -9.52 -15.41 -5.90
N HIS A 111 -9.41 -15.61 -7.22
CA HIS A 111 -9.19 -16.95 -7.80
C HIS A 111 -7.80 -17.51 -7.45
N ASP A 112 -6.78 -16.69 -7.45
CA ASP A 112 -5.42 -17.12 -7.07
C ASP A 112 -5.37 -17.47 -5.59
N VAL A 113 -5.96 -16.64 -4.73
CA VAL A 113 -6.02 -16.87 -3.27
C VAL A 113 -6.75 -18.17 -2.95
N THR A 114 -7.93 -18.40 -3.52
CA THR A 114 -8.71 -19.63 -3.29
C THR A 114 -7.96 -20.87 -3.83
N ARG A 115 -7.35 -20.76 -5.01
CA ARG A 115 -6.53 -21.84 -5.58
C ARG A 115 -5.32 -22.21 -4.72
N ILE A 116 -4.69 -21.19 -4.07
CA ILE A 116 -3.61 -21.43 -3.10
C ILE A 116 -4.15 -22.11 -1.85
N LEU A 117 -5.24 -21.58 -1.28
CA LEU A 117 -5.88 -22.13 -0.09
C LEU A 117 -6.32 -23.60 -0.28
N ASP A 118 -6.81 -23.96 -1.46
CA ASP A 118 -7.19 -25.35 -1.79
C ASP A 118 -6.02 -26.33 -1.81
N LYS A 119 -4.79 -25.84 -1.98
CA LYS A 119 -3.57 -26.67 -2.00
C LYS A 119 -2.94 -26.86 -0.62
N ILE A 120 -3.39 -26.10 0.39
CA ILE A 120 -2.83 -26.17 1.74
C ILE A 120 -3.55 -27.26 2.55
N PRO A 121 -2.83 -28.29 3.03
CA PRO A 121 -3.45 -29.45 3.67
C PRO A 121 -3.98 -29.16 5.08
N SER A 122 -3.36 -28.23 5.81
CA SER A 122 -3.77 -27.85 7.16
C SER A 122 -4.21 -26.40 7.24
N ARG A 123 -5.35 -26.18 7.91
CA ARG A 123 -5.96 -24.84 8.06
C ARG A 123 -6.00 -24.37 9.51
N GLU A 124 -5.24 -25.02 10.38
CA GLU A 124 -5.27 -24.72 11.81
C GLU A 124 -4.65 -23.37 12.17
N ASN A 125 -3.75 -22.89 11.31
CA ASN A 125 -3.02 -21.64 11.53
C ASN A 125 -3.14 -20.70 10.32
N LEU A 126 -4.36 -20.41 9.91
CA LEU A 126 -4.65 -19.40 8.90
C LEU A 126 -4.96 -18.06 9.58
N GLY A 127 -4.05 -17.10 9.46
CA GLY A 127 -4.24 -15.71 9.87
C GLY A 127 -4.71 -14.86 8.69
N MET A 128 -5.78 -14.10 8.86
CA MET A 128 -6.24 -13.12 7.88
C MET A 128 -6.16 -11.73 8.48
N PHE A 129 -5.43 -10.83 7.83
CA PHE A 129 -5.30 -9.43 8.20
C PHE A 129 -5.92 -8.58 7.10
N SER A 130 -6.83 -7.67 7.50
CA SER A 130 -7.58 -6.85 6.57
C SER A 130 -7.95 -5.53 7.23
N ALA A 131 -7.89 -4.44 6.48
CA ALA A 131 -8.37 -3.14 6.96
C ALA A 131 -9.89 -3.08 6.99
N THR A 132 -10.54 -3.80 6.07
CA THR A 132 -12.01 -3.86 5.96
C THR A 132 -12.48 -5.31 5.92
N ILE A 133 -13.64 -5.56 6.51
CA ILE A 133 -14.29 -6.87 6.48
C ILE A 133 -15.42 -6.80 5.44
N SER A 134 -15.04 -6.93 4.16
CA SER A 134 -15.99 -7.05 3.07
C SER A 134 -16.67 -8.41 3.08
N ARG A 135 -17.76 -8.55 2.32
CA ARG A 135 -18.46 -9.82 2.19
C ARG A 135 -17.54 -10.92 1.64
N GLU A 136 -16.74 -10.57 0.66
CA GLU A 136 -15.79 -11.48 0.02
C GLU A 136 -14.70 -11.96 1.00
N VAL A 137 -14.20 -11.07 1.85
CA VAL A 137 -13.26 -11.42 2.94
C VAL A 137 -13.91 -12.41 3.90
N MET A 138 -15.17 -12.15 4.30
CA MET A 138 -15.93 -13.04 5.17
C MET A 138 -16.20 -14.40 4.52
N ASP A 139 -16.53 -14.44 3.23
CA ASP A 139 -16.76 -15.69 2.50
C ASP A 139 -15.49 -16.57 2.50
N ILE A 140 -14.31 -16.00 2.29
CA ILE A 140 -13.03 -16.72 2.40
C ILE A 140 -12.81 -17.21 3.84
N ALA A 141 -13.01 -16.36 4.83
CA ALA A 141 -12.86 -16.74 6.23
C ALA A 141 -13.78 -17.91 6.60
N TRP A 142 -15.02 -17.87 6.20
CA TRP A 142 -16.02 -18.92 6.47
C TRP A 142 -15.67 -20.28 5.84
N VAL A 143 -15.16 -20.24 4.60
CA VAL A 143 -14.82 -21.47 3.88
C VAL A 143 -13.51 -22.08 4.39
N TYR A 144 -12.52 -21.26 4.71
CA TYR A 144 -11.14 -21.70 4.91
C TYR A 144 -10.65 -21.63 6.35
N GLN A 145 -11.28 -20.88 7.24
CA GLN A 145 -10.94 -20.86 8.68
C GLN A 145 -11.89 -21.76 9.50
N ARG A 146 -11.36 -22.33 10.57
CA ARG A 146 -12.14 -23.08 11.58
C ARG A 146 -11.94 -22.42 12.93
N ASP A 147 -13.05 -22.20 13.64
CA ASP A 147 -13.05 -21.63 15.00
C ASP A 147 -12.17 -20.36 15.13
N ALA A 148 -12.21 -19.51 14.10
CA ALA A 148 -11.38 -18.32 14.01
C ALA A 148 -11.74 -17.33 15.12
N ALA A 149 -10.74 -16.85 15.85
CA ALA A 149 -10.91 -15.71 16.74
C ALA A 149 -10.93 -14.41 15.90
N GLU A 150 -12.05 -13.70 15.96
CA GLU A 150 -12.14 -12.37 15.36
C GLU A 150 -11.63 -11.32 16.33
N ILE A 151 -10.60 -10.59 15.92
CA ILE A 151 -10.02 -9.51 16.69
C ILE A 151 -10.17 -8.22 15.89
N THR A 152 -11.10 -7.38 16.31
CA THR A 152 -11.35 -6.08 15.68
C THR A 152 -10.75 -4.98 16.54
N VAL A 153 -9.83 -4.21 15.95
CA VAL A 153 -9.36 -2.97 16.55
C VAL A 153 -10.34 -1.87 16.16
N ARG A 154 -11.09 -1.36 17.12
CA ARG A 154 -11.94 -0.18 16.87
C ARG A 154 -11.05 1.04 16.73
N GLU A 155 -11.37 1.92 15.78
CA GLU A 155 -10.77 3.25 15.73
C GLU A 155 -11.04 3.94 17.07
N ASP A 156 -9.98 4.16 17.84
CA ASP A 156 -10.04 4.96 19.04
C ASP A 156 -10.13 6.42 18.58
N GLU A 157 -11.18 7.14 18.98
CA GLU A 157 -11.35 8.56 18.62
C GLU A 157 -10.14 9.41 19.04
N GLN A 158 -9.40 8.97 20.07
CA GLN A 158 -8.19 9.62 20.53
C GLN A 158 -6.97 9.40 19.60
N ASN A 159 -7.02 8.39 18.74
CA ASN A 159 -5.94 8.02 17.82
C ASN A 159 -6.31 8.27 16.33
N LYS A 160 -7.44 8.91 16.06
CA LYS A 160 -7.74 9.34 14.69
C LYS A 160 -6.65 10.30 14.20
N PRO A 161 -6.13 10.10 12.98
CA PRO A 161 -5.21 11.06 12.40
C PRO A 161 -5.85 12.45 12.36
N ASP A 162 -5.16 13.44 12.95
CA ASP A 162 -5.59 14.84 12.87
C ASP A 162 -5.22 15.40 11.49
N ILE A 163 -6.14 15.30 10.53
CA ILE A 163 -5.92 15.72 9.14
C ILE A 163 -6.89 16.84 8.80
N LYS A 164 -6.34 18.02 8.53
CA LYS A 164 -7.12 19.11 7.94
C LYS A 164 -7.36 18.81 6.47
N GLN A 165 -8.63 18.77 6.08
CA GLN A 165 -9.03 18.40 4.74
C GLN A 165 -9.63 19.59 4.02
N PHE A 166 -9.09 19.88 2.85
CA PHE A 166 -9.48 21.00 2.02
C PHE A 166 -9.87 20.55 0.62
N ARG A 167 -10.74 21.31 -0.04
CA ARG A 167 -11.05 21.18 -1.47
C ARG A 167 -10.84 22.51 -2.16
N MET A 168 -10.37 22.46 -3.40
CA MET A 168 -10.08 23.66 -4.20
C MET A 168 -10.58 23.46 -5.64
N ASP A 169 -11.34 24.41 -6.17
CA ASP A 169 -11.72 24.42 -7.57
C ASP A 169 -10.52 24.83 -8.42
N VAL A 170 -10.05 23.91 -9.28
CA VAL A 170 -8.86 24.08 -10.11
C VAL A 170 -9.12 23.49 -11.48
N PRO A 171 -8.88 24.23 -12.59
CA PRO A 171 -9.00 23.67 -13.93
C PRO A 171 -8.01 22.52 -14.13
N HIS A 172 -8.33 21.61 -15.08
CA HIS A 172 -7.53 20.40 -15.30
C HIS A 172 -6.04 20.67 -15.57
N ASP A 173 -5.72 21.78 -16.22
CA ASP A 173 -4.36 22.21 -16.55
C ASP A 173 -3.70 23.07 -15.46
N GLY A 174 -4.46 23.54 -14.47
CA GLY A 174 -3.99 24.38 -13.38
C GLY A 174 -3.49 23.64 -12.13
N LYS A 175 -3.59 22.30 -12.09
CA LYS A 175 -3.29 21.52 -10.86
C LYS A 175 -1.83 21.65 -10.41
N ALA A 176 -0.88 21.63 -11.34
CA ALA A 176 0.53 21.79 -11.02
C ALA A 176 0.87 23.20 -10.52
N ASP A 177 0.18 24.22 -11.06
CA ASP A 177 0.32 25.60 -10.58
C ASP A 177 -0.24 25.77 -9.16
N ALA A 178 -1.36 25.09 -8.88
CA ALA A 178 -1.94 25.11 -7.54
C ALA A 178 -1.02 24.41 -6.51
N ILE A 179 -0.44 23.26 -6.87
CA ILE A 179 0.56 22.57 -6.02
C ILE A 179 1.75 23.50 -5.77
N GLU A 180 2.36 24.09 -6.79
CA GLU A 180 3.50 24.99 -6.66
C GLU A 180 3.19 26.15 -5.71
N LYS A 181 2.04 26.83 -5.89
CA LYS A 181 1.63 27.95 -5.03
C LYS A 181 1.47 27.50 -3.58
N ILE A 182 0.79 26.39 -3.32
CA ILE A 182 0.63 25.85 -1.97
C ILE A 182 1.98 25.53 -1.35
N LEU A 183 2.89 24.89 -2.07
CA LEU A 183 4.22 24.54 -1.58
C LEU A 183 5.09 25.77 -1.29
N ASN A 184 4.96 26.83 -2.08
CA ASN A 184 5.69 28.08 -1.86
C ASN A 184 5.16 28.86 -0.65
N GLU A 185 3.85 28.80 -0.39
CA GLU A 185 3.23 29.48 0.76
C GLU A 185 3.49 28.73 2.08
N THR A 186 3.40 27.40 2.05
CA THR A 186 3.46 26.57 3.27
C THR A 186 4.85 26.11 3.62
N GLY A 187 5.77 26.03 2.65
CA GLY A 187 7.12 25.50 2.86
C GLY A 187 7.17 24.00 3.09
N PHE A 188 6.14 23.24 2.76
CA PHE A 188 6.15 21.79 2.88
C PHE A 188 7.16 21.13 1.94
N ASP A 189 7.93 20.18 2.47
CA ASP A 189 9.05 19.55 1.75
C ASP A 189 8.84 18.08 1.45
N ARG A 190 7.92 17.43 2.15
CA ARG A 190 7.62 16.00 1.95
C ARG A 190 6.16 15.82 1.56
N CYS A 191 5.89 15.70 0.27
CA CYS A 191 4.55 15.78 -0.28
C CYS A 191 4.20 14.55 -1.11
N MET A 192 2.95 14.13 -1.08
CA MET A 192 2.44 13.06 -1.92
C MET A 192 1.27 13.53 -2.76
N ALA A 193 1.26 13.21 -4.06
CA ALA A 193 0.21 13.57 -4.99
C ALA A 193 -0.41 12.33 -5.65
N PHE A 194 -1.71 12.20 -5.59
CA PHE A 194 -2.46 11.07 -6.15
C PHE A 194 -3.21 11.46 -7.42
N CYS A 195 -3.08 10.62 -8.45
CA CYS A 195 -3.81 10.73 -9.71
C CYS A 195 -4.52 9.40 -10.00
N ASN A 196 -5.70 9.47 -10.66
CA ASN A 196 -6.46 8.25 -10.99
C ASN A 196 -5.86 7.49 -12.18
N THR A 197 -5.07 8.15 -13.06
CA THR A 197 -4.51 7.52 -14.26
C THR A 197 -2.99 7.69 -14.36
N LYS A 198 -2.34 6.75 -15.06
CA LYS A 198 -0.90 6.79 -15.38
C LYS A 198 -0.54 8.08 -16.14
N GLY A 199 -1.33 8.43 -17.16
CA GLY A 199 -1.08 9.63 -17.97
C GLY A 199 -1.21 10.92 -17.17
N SER A 200 -2.14 11.01 -16.22
CA SER A 200 -2.27 12.13 -15.29
C SER A 200 -1.05 12.23 -14.38
N THR A 201 -0.59 11.08 -13.85
CA THR A 201 0.60 10.98 -13.00
C THR A 201 1.84 11.52 -13.71
N GLU A 202 2.11 11.07 -14.95
CA GLU A 202 3.26 11.52 -15.74
C GLU A 202 3.18 13.02 -16.07
N ARG A 203 1.98 13.48 -16.46
CA ARG A 203 1.76 14.88 -16.82
C ARG A 203 1.99 15.82 -15.64
N ILE A 204 1.41 15.53 -14.47
CA ILE A 204 1.60 16.34 -13.26
C ILE A 204 3.08 16.36 -12.88
N THR A 205 3.75 15.21 -12.87
CA THR A 205 5.19 15.11 -12.58
C THR A 205 6.01 15.99 -13.50
N LYS A 206 5.78 15.90 -14.81
CA LYS A 206 6.50 16.72 -15.80
C LYS A 206 6.28 18.21 -15.57
N PHE A 207 5.05 18.63 -15.29
CA PHE A 207 4.75 20.04 -15.04
C PHE A 207 5.38 20.56 -13.76
N LEU A 208 5.46 19.75 -12.70
CA LEU A 208 6.17 20.09 -11.47
C LEU A 208 7.69 20.24 -11.72
N GLN A 209 8.28 19.30 -12.44
CA GLN A 209 9.70 19.36 -12.82
C GLN A 209 10.03 20.61 -13.67
N MET A 210 9.15 20.99 -14.62
CA MET A 210 9.32 22.22 -15.41
C MET A 210 9.30 23.50 -14.55
N ARG A 211 8.73 23.44 -13.35
CA ARG A 211 8.70 24.53 -12.36
C ARG A 211 9.85 24.46 -11.35
N GLY A 212 10.81 23.53 -11.59
CA GLY A 212 11.96 23.35 -10.69
C GLY A 212 11.63 22.63 -9.38
N ILE A 213 10.50 21.93 -9.31
CA ILE A 213 10.14 21.11 -8.15
C ILE A 213 10.67 19.70 -8.36
N ASP A 214 11.44 19.19 -7.39
CA ASP A 214 11.94 17.82 -7.40
C ASP A 214 10.76 16.85 -7.22
N ALA A 215 10.31 16.28 -8.34
CA ALA A 215 9.18 15.36 -8.40
C ALA A 215 9.51 14.14 -9.24
N GLU A 216 9.11 12.97 -8.80
CA GLU A 216 9.11 11.73 -9.59
C GLU A 216 7.81 10.97 -9.38
N CYS A 217 7.47 10.07 -10.32
CA CYS A 217 6.23 9.31 -10.23
C CYS A 217 6.43 7.81 -10.23
N ILE A 218 5.41 7.11 -9.68
CA ILE A 218 5.26 5.66 -9.79
C ILE A 218 3.85 5.32 -10.29
N HIS A 219 3.79 4.43 -11.29
CA HIS A 219 2.56 3.80 -11.79
C HIS A 219 2.88 2.41 -12.35
N GLY A 220 1.86 1.67 -12.75
CA GLY A 220 1.98 0.25 -13.11
C GLY A 220 2.99 -0.08 -14.21
N ASP A 221 3.27 0.86 -15.14
CA ASP A 221 4.20 0.64 -16.26
C ASP A 221 5.67 0.98 -15.90
N ILE A 222 5.93 1.57 -14.74
CA ILE A 222 7.29 1.86 -14.30
C ILE A 222 7.99 0.56 -13.90
N PRO A 223 9.18 0.25 -14.49
CA PRO A 223 9.95 -0.94 -14.13
C PRO A 223 10.29 -0.98 -12.64
N GLN A 224 10.29 -2.17 -12.04
CA GLN A 224 10.48 -2.36 -10.60
C GLN A 224 11.75 -1.67 -10.08
N ARG A 225 12.88 -1.85 -10.78
CA ARG A 225 14.14 -1.19 -10.40
C ARG A 225 14.02 0.34 -10.30
N LYS A 226 13.26 0.97 -11.22
CA LYS A 226 13.05 2.43 -11.20
C LYS A 226 12.13 2.82 -10.05
N ARG A 227 11.10 2.00 -9.75
CA ARG A 227 10.21 2.23 -8.60
C ARG A 227 11.00 2.24 -7.29
N GLU A 228 11.89 1.26 -7.09
CA GLU A 228 12.75 1.17 -5.91
C GLU A 228 13.67 2.40 -5.79
N GLN A 229 14.25 2.87 -6.91
CA GLN A 229 15.06 4.09 -6.93
C GLN A 229 14.27 5.34 -6.53
N VAL A 230 13.05 5.49 -7.05
CA VAL A 230 12.18 6.63 -6.72
C VAL A 230 11.79 6.59 -5.23
N MET A 231 11.45 5.42 -4.72
CA MET A 231 11.13 5.21 -3.31
C MET A 231 12.30 5.55 -2.40
N GLU A 232 13.50 5.11 -2.76
CA GLU A 232 14.71 5.39 -1.98
C GLU A 232 15.04 6.88 -1.96
N LYS A 233 14.92 7.56 -3.10
CA LYS A 233 15.09 9.03 -3.18
C LYS A 233 14.09 9.76 -2.27
N PHE A 234 12.81 9.32 -2.28
CA PHE A 234 11.79 9.93 -1.44
C PHE A 234 12.05 9.68 0.05
N ARG A 235 12.47 8.47 0.44
CA ARG A 235 12.88 8.17 1.81
C ARG A 235 14.04 9.03 2.30
N ARG A 236 15.01 9.33 1.41
CA ARG A 236 16.16 10.20 1.71
C ARG A 236 15.85 11.69 1.70
N GLY A 237 14.64 12.10 1.34
CA GLY A 237 14.27 13.51 1.20
C GLY A 237 14.87 14.19 -0.03
N GLU A 238 15.30 13.42 -1.03
CA GLU A 238 15.80 13.92 -2.32
C GLU A 238 14.69 14.30 -3.30
N LEU A 239 13.44 13.95 -2.97
CA LEU A 239 12.24 14.31 -3.72
C LEU A 239 11.29 15.08 -2.83
N ARG A 240 10.84 16.25 -3.29
CA ARG A 240 9.85 17.06 -2.61
C ARG A 240 8.43 16.53 -2.84
N VAL A 241 8.11 16.11 -4.07
CA VAL A 241 6.77 15.59 -4.43
C VAL A 241 6.87 14.19 -5.03
N PHE A 242 6.24 13.26 -4.38
CA PHE A 242 6.06 11.90 -4.89
C PHE A 242 4.67 11.75 -5.49
N VAL A 243 4.60 11.49 -6.81
CA VAL A 243 3.33 11.39 -7.56
C VAL A 243 3.00 9.92 -7.82
N SER A 244 1.78 9.47 -7.53
CA SER A 244 1.42 8.06 -7.71
C SER A 244 -0.03 7.86 -8.11
N THR A 245 -0.31 6.69 -8.69
CA THR A 245 -1.66 6.13 -8.74
C THR A 245 -1.95 5.33 -7.48
N ASP A 246 -3.22 5.12 -7.11
CA ASP A 246 -3.60 4.31 -5.94
C ASP A 246 -2.98 2.92 -5.99
N VAL A 247 -3.11 2.22 -7.11
CA VAL A 247 -2.57 0.88 -7.28
C VAL A 247 -1.06 0.84 -7.04
N ALA A 248 -0.32 1.84 -7.51
CA ALA A 248 1.13 1.89 -7.34
C ALA A 248 1.56 2.35 -5.95
N ALA A 249 0.75 3.16 -5.27
CA ALA A 249 0.99 3.59 -3.90
C ALA A 249 0.60 2.55 -2.84
N ARG A 250 -0.18 1.56 -3.23
CA ARG A 250 -0.59 0.47 -2.34
C ARG A 250 0.62 -0.37 -1.93
N GLY A 251 0.73 -0.69 -0.65
CA GLY A 251 1.85 -1.44 -0.08
C GLY A 251 3.16 -0.66 0.03
N ILE A 252 3.17 0.63 -0.31
CA ILE A 252 4.33 1.49 -0.09
C ILE A 252 4.28 2.05 1.33
N ASP A 253 5.35 1.80 2.10
CA ASP A 253 5.58 2.42 3.39
C ASP A 253 6.10 3.85 3.20
N VAL A 254 5.18 4.73 2.83
CA VAL A 254 5.37 6.17 2.77
C VAL A 254 4.30 6.78 3.63
N ASP A 255 4.67 7.07 4.85
CA ASP A 255 3.85 7.72 5.83
C ASP A 255 4.53 9.01 6.32
N ASP A 256 3.79 9.80 7.08
CA ASP A 256 4.28 11.02 7.71
C ASP A 256 4.74 12.08 6.68
N VAL A 257 3.98 12.21 5.58
CA VAL A 257 4.14 13.33 4.66
C VAL A 257 3.45 14.59 5.22
N ASP A 258 3.97 15.76 4.88
CA ASP A 258 3.42 17.05 5.34
C ASP A 258 2.04 17.30 4.75
N ILE A 259 1.89 16.99 3.47
CA ILE A 259 0.65 17.23 2.71
C ILE A 259 0.38 16.12 1.69
N VAL A 260 -0.89 15.79 1.54
CA VAL A 260 -1.41 14.95 0.46
C VAL A 260 -2.23 15.79 -0.52
N PHE A 261 -1.90 15.73 -1.79
CA PHE A 261 -2.68 16.28 -2.89
C PHE A 261 -3.47 15.17 -3.59
N ASN A 262 -4.80 15.25 -3.59
CA ASN A 262 -5.62 14.48 -4.49
C ASN A 262 -5.76 15.29 -5.80
N CYS A 263 -4.87 15.04 -6.77
CA CYS A 263 -4.96 15.68 -8.08
C CYS A 263 -6.24 15.30 -8.82
N ASP A 264 -6.73 14.09 -8.60
CA ASP A 264 -8.03 13.61 -9.06
C ASP A 264 -8.80 13.05 -7.88
N VAL A 265 -10.11 13.31 -7.81
CA VAL A 265 -10.99 12.72 -6.79
C VAL A 265 -11.05 11.21 -6.99
N PRO A 266 -10.81 10.39 -5.97
CA PRO A 266 -10.83 8.94 -6.11
C PRO A 266 -12.25 8.40 -6.38
N ASP A 267 -12.32 7.29 -7.09
CA ASP A 267 -13.59 6.63 -7.41
C ASP A 267 -14.18 5.94 -6.17
N GLU A 268 -13.35 5.41 -5.26
CA GLU A 268 -13.78 4.72 -4.05
C GLU A 268 -13.53 5.55 -2.79
N ASN A 269 -14.46 5.47 -1.81
CA ASN A 269 -14.33 6.18 -0.54
C ASN A 269 -13.14 5.72 0.27
N GLN A 270 -12.82 4.42 0.21
CA GLN A 270 -11.68 3.85 0.89
C GLN A 270 -10.37 4.40 0.36
N ASP A 271 -10.24 4.57 -0.97
CA ASP A 271 -9.05 5.16 -1.56
C ASP A 271 -8.81 6.58 -1.05
N TYR A 272 -9.89 7.37 -0.87
CA TYR A 272 -9.77 8.69 -0.26
C TYR A 272 -9.16 8.63 1.14
N VAL A 273 -9.69 7.77 2.00
CA VAL A 273 -9.19 7.60 3.39
C VAL A 273 -7.75 7.08 3.39
N HIS A 274 -7.42 6.13 2.53
CA HIS A 274 -6.06 5.59 2.39
C HIS A 274 -5.06 6.62 1.88
N ARG A 275 -5.48 7.51 0.93
CA ARG A 275 -4.63 8.58 0.41
C ARG A 275 -4.32 9.60 1.50
N ILE A 276 -5.34 10.15 2.15
CA ILE A 276 -5.13 11.16 3.19
C ILE A 276 -4.44 10.59 4.42
N GLY A 277 -4.62 9.30 4.72
CA GLY A 277 -3.95 8.60 5.82
C GLY A 277 -2.42 8.46 5.66
N ARG A 278 -1.82 8.98 4.57
CA ARG A 278 -0.36 9.12 4.44
C ARG A 278 0.19 10.30 5.22
N THR A 279 -0.65 11.21 5.68
CA THR A 279 -0.30 12.33 6.56
C THR A 279 -1.02 12.22 7.91
N GLY A 280 -0.70 13.10 8.85
CA GLY A 280 -1.38 13.17 10.15
C GLY A 280 -1.03 12.05 11.13
N ARG A 281 0.11 11.36 10.94
CA ARG A 281 0.59 10.31 11.85
C ARG A 281 1.56 10.89 12.90
N ALA A 282 1.95 10.06 13.88
CA ALA A 282 2.90 10.40 14.93
C ALA A 282 2.57 11.67 15.73
N ARG A 283 1.27 11.97 15.94
CA ARG A 283 0.77 13.16 16.67
C ARG A 283 1.06 14.50 15.98
N ARG A 284 1.34 14.48 14.66
CA ARG A 284 1.44 15.70 13.85
C ARG A 284 0.12 15.93 13.13
N GLN A 285 -0.27 17.21 13.00
CA GLN A 285 -1.41 17.59 12.19
C GLN A 285 -1.05 17.44 10.71
N GLY A 286 -1.81 16.63 9.98
CA GLY A 286 -1.66 16.44 8.55
C GLY A 286 -2.51 17.43 7.74
N VAL A 287 -2.20 17.57 6.47
CA VAL A 287 -2.97 18.37 5.51
C VAL A 287 -3.28 17.55 4.28
N ALA A 288 -4.53 17.63 3.80
CA ALA A 288 -4.95 17.05 2.53
C ALA A 288 -5.71 18.10 1.70
N VAL A 289 -5.35 18.23 0.43
CA VAL A 289 -6.03 19.12 -0.52
C VAL A 289 -6.51 18.33 -1.71
N THR A 290 -7.81 18.42 -2.01
CA THR A 290 -8.44 17.74 -3.15
C THR A 290 -8.85 18.76 -4.21
N PHE A 291 -8.34 18.57 -5.43
CA PHE A 291 -8.66 19.44 -6.57
C PHE A 291 -9.95 19.01 -7.25
N ILE A 292 -10.81 19.99 -7.49
CA ILE A 292 -12.11 19.83 -8.18
C ILE A 292 -11.99 20.50 -9.53
N SER A 293 -12.06 19.72 -10.61
CA SER A 293 -11.87 20.25 -11.96
C SER A 293 -13.15 20.28 -12.80
N ASP A 294 -14.21 19.61 -12.33
CA ASP A 294 -15.48 19.51 -13.03
C ASP A 294 -16.62 19.19 -12.06
N TYR A 295 -17.83 19.19 -12.58
CA TYR A 295 -19.05 18.93 -11.78
C TYR A 295 -19.12 17.49 -11.25
N PRO A 296 -18.77 16.43 -12.00
CA PRO A 296 -18.68 15.07 -11.46
C PRO A 296 -17.72 14.96 -10.29
N ALA A 297 -16.53 15.55 -10.35
CA ALA A 297 -15.59 15.59 -9.25
C ALA A 297 -16.16 16.28 -8.00
N LYS A 298 -16.91 17.36 -8.19
CA LYS A 298 -17.62 18.06 -7.10
C LYS A 298 -18.66 17.18 -6.43
N MET A 299 -19.51 16.53 -7.21
CA MET A 299 -20.51 15.60 -6.67
C MET A 299 -19.86 14.44 -5.92
N ARG A 300 -18.74 13.93 -6.45
CA ARG A 300 -18.01 12.80 -5.85
C ARG A 300 -17.39 13.18 -4.51
N ILE A 301 -16.74 14.34 -4.38
CA ILE A 301 -16.15 14.77 -3.10
C ILE A 301 -17.22 15.07 -2.04
N ASP A 302 -18.40 15.58 -2.45
CA ASP A 302 -19.51 15.79 -1.54
C ASP A 302 -20.06 14.44 -1.00
N ASP A 303 -20.17 13.40 -1.85
CA ASP A 303 -20.53 12.03 -1.44
C ASP A 303 -19.49 11.43 -0.49
N ILE A 304 -18.20 11.60 -0.78
CA ILE A 304 -17.11 11.16 0.10
C ILE A 304 -17.23 11.85 1.48
N ALA A 305 -17.37 13.17 1.51
CA ALA A 305 -17.49 13.93 2.76
C ALA A 305 -18.66 13.41 3.63
N GLN A 306 -19.81 13.16 2.99
CA GLN A 306 -20.99 12.64 3.68
C GLN A 306 -20.77 11.21 4.23
N LYS A 307 -20.24 10.30 3.41
CA LYS A 307 -20.07 8.89 3.78
C LYS A 307 -18.97 8.66 4.80
N THR A 308 -17.88 9.43 4.70
CA THR A 308 -16.75 9.34 5.63
C THR A 308 -16.92 10.20 6.87
N ARG A 309 -17.97 11.03 6.92
CA ARG A 309 -18.22 12.01 7.98
C ARG A 309 -17.06 12.95 8.24
N ASN A 310 -16.34 13.30 7.17
CA ASN A 310 -15.23 14.24 7.21
C ASN A 310 -15.70 15.65 6.82
N GLU A 311 -15.21 16.65 7.53
CA GLU A 311 -15.36 18.04 7.11
C GLU A 311 -14.26 18.37 6.09
N ILE A 312 -14.66 18.69 4.84
CA ILE A 312 -13.76 19.09 3.76
C ILE A 312 -14.00 20.55 3.41
N VAL A 313 -13.14 21.43 3.91
CA VAL A 313 -13.32 22.88 3.84
C VAL A 313 -12.97 23.40 2.44
N PRO A 314 -13.86 24.17 1.76
CA PRO A 314 -13.52 24.80 0.50
C PRO A 314 -12.51 25.93 0.69
N VAL A 315 -11.47 25.95 -0.13
CA VAL A 315 -10.42 26.98 -0.12
C VAL A 315 -10.14 27.52 -1.52
N LYS A 316 -9.60 28.71 -1.60
CA LYS A 316 -9.16 29.38 -2.83
C LYS A 316 -7.94 30.25 -2.57
N PHE A 317 -7.28 30.67 -3.63
CA PHE A 317 -6.30 31.75 -3.54
C PHE A 317 -7.02 33.10 -3.59
N ASP A 318 -6.63 34.02 -2.71
CA ASP A 318 -7.06 35.42 -2.78
C ASP A 318 -6.28 36.21 -3.85
N GLU A 319 -6.54 37.53 -3.96
CA GLU A 319 -5.88 38.41 -4.91
C GLU A 319 -4.36 38.53 -4.67
N ASP A 320 -3.90 38.31 -3.45
CA ASP A 320 -2.49 38.31 -3.07
C ASP A 320 -1.82 36.93 -3.24
N GLY A 321 -2.59 35.92 -3.70
CA GLY A 321 -2.14 34.54 -3.91
C GLY A 321 -2.05 33.69 -2.64
N ARG A 322 -2.64 34.14 -1.53
CA ARG A 322 -2.67 33.41 -0.26
C ARG A 322 -3.88 32.48 -0.18
N LEU A 323 -3.68 31.35 0.48
CA LEU A 323 -4.73 30.34 0.67
C LEU A 323 -5.75 30.83 1.71
N THR A 324 -7.00 30.97 1.31
CA THR A 324 -8.11 31.41 2.19
C THR A 324 -9.30 30.46 2.05
N THR A 325 -10.17 30.45 3.07
CA THR A 325 -11.47 29.78 2.96
C THR A 325 -12.32 30.45 1.88
N ALA A 326 -12.98 29.62 1.05
CA ALA A 326 -13.77 30.09 -0.10
C ALA A 326 -15.17 30.53 0.31
#